data_b13d18659389ef07349b565df1d295b4
#
_entry.id   b13d18659389ef07349b565df1d295b4
#
_cell.length_a   1.000
_cell.length_b   1.000
_cell.length_c   1.000
_cell.angle_alpha   90.00
_cell.angle_beta   90.00
_cell.angle_gamma   90.00
#
_symmetry.space_group_name_H-M   'P 1'
#
loop_
_entity.id
_entity.type
_entity.pdbx_description
1 polymer ?
#
loop_
_entity_poly.entity_id
_entity_poly.type
_entity_poly.pdbx_seq_one_letter_code
_entity_poly.pdbx_strand_id
1 'polypeptide(L)'
;MTEYNVHILRPESLSEGIVEDAFSIIEHSKGYNEGPVKFYLHPWDYEPHAGKLEEDDVEEEEPRRTIDTQSEIMYSIDVDYSARDLIRKFREAEVTPALPIGKRKIPVNELLESCKVIARDFRKQNGITETNNLVIVTTTQGNTNNFFAEGADIITPTALVQINHTVMQEGNPHLLLTYYMAAMPLKALGFNDPDYINKYAHQNTKGCMNDLGAEDVYHLRIKTKTADICETCKKILSDNKVPYPIISQLRGIFGLVRKIQINIEDFEQDWTQPRVEIGAKRLGFPDNGLVLRLSPKEMSVYVLFMKADEGIHHNDMGTHQRKLMRLYGLCYNGGDPDSIRTTVGSLCDISNTGNLRQTIAKCNAKIKKVLGEEMCKPFLIGGNWGELKSIKCDRTLVEFSNSWGF
;
A
#
# COMPACT_ATOMS: atom_id res chain seq x y z
N MET A 1 12.95 17.45 18.43
CA MET A 1 12.27 18.01 17.23
C MET A 1 10.79 17.78 17.47
N THR A 2 9.95 18.79 17.27
CA THR A 2 8.49 18.64 17.47
C THR A 2 7.96 17.71 16.40
N GLU A 3 7.21 16.67 16.79
CA GLU A 3 6.54 15.77 15.87
C GLU A 3 5.45 16.52 15.10
N TYR A 4 5.23 16.12 13.85
CA TYR A 4 4.14 16.61 13.00
C TYR A 4 3.18 15.47 12.71
N ASN A 5 1.96 15.58 13.16
CA ASN A 5 0.96 14.53 13.07
C ASN A 5 0.05 14.75 11.87
N VAL A 6 -0.21 13.69 11.14
CA VAL A 6 -1.11 13.65 9.99
C VAL A 6 -2.23 12.66 10.28
N HIS A 7 -3.42 13.17 10.49
CA HIS A 7 -4.62 12.39 10.76
C HIS A 7 -5.41 12.22 9.48
N ILE A 8 -5.59 11.00 9.02
CA ILE A 8 -6.35 10.66 7.82
C ILE A 8 -7.72 10.17 8.27
N LEU A 9 -8.76 10.88 7.87
CA LEU A 9 -10.15 10.49 8.13
C LEU A 9 -10.69 9.72 6.93
N ARG A 10 -11.15 8.50 7.17
CA ARG A 10 -11.74 7.61 6.18
C ARG A 10 -13.26 7.52 6.39
N PRO A 11 -14.08 7.97 5.43
CA PRO A 11 -15.52 7.78 5.49
C PRO A 11 -15.89 6.31 5.23
N GLU A 12 -17.05 5.87 5.70
CA GLU A 12 -17.55 4.52 5.42
C GLU A 12 -17.72 4.25 3.92
N SER A 13 -18.04 5.29 3.15
CA SER A 13 -18.22 5.19 1.69
C SER A 13 -16.92 4.90 0.93
N LEU A 14 -15.74 5.07 1.54
CA LEU A 14 -14.45 4.73 0.95
C LEU A 14 -14.01 3.35 1.42
N SER A 15 -13.70 2.46 0.47
CA SER A 15 -13.25 1.10 0.77
C SER A 15 -12.08 1.10 1.76
N GLU A 16 -12.22 0.30 2.81
CA GLU A 16 -11.18 0.11 3.82
C GLU A 16 -9.85 -0.31 3.20
N GLY A 17 -9.88 -1.25 2.25
CA GLY A 17 -8.67 -1.75 1.59
C GLY A 17 -7.85 -0.66 0.90
N ILE A 18 -8.48 0.36 0.30
CA ILE A 18 -7.75 1.44 -0.39
C ILE A 18 -6.90 2.24 0.59
N VAL A 19 -7.48 2.61 1.72
CA VAL A 19 -6.81 3.47 2.70
C VAL A 19 -5.76 2.69 3.48
N GLU A 20 -6.07 1.45 3.87
CA GLU A 20 -5.12 0.57 4.54
C GLU A 20 -3.92 0.22 3.67
N ASP A 21 -4.15 -0.03 2.38
CA ASP A 21 -3.08 -0.31 1.45
C ASP A 21 -2.19 0.92 1.21
N ALA A 22 -2.79 2.12 1.07
CA ALA A 22 -2.04 3.37 1.00
C ALA A 22 -1.21 3.62 2.27
N PHE A 23 -1.78 3.32 3.43
CA PHE A 23 -1.09 3.43 4.71
C PHE A 23 0.05 2.41 4.83
N SER A 24 -0.17 1.18 4.37
CA SER A 24 0.87 0.13 4.32
C SER A 24 2.07 0.56 3.47
N ILE A 25 1.86 1.26 2.34
CA ILE A 25 2.94 1.81 1.53
C ILE A 25 3.77 2.82 2.34
N ILE A 26 3.11 3.68 3.13
CA ILE A 26 3.80 4.64 4.00
C ILE A 26 4.61 3.91 5.07
N GLU A 27 4.04 2.93 5.73
CA GLU A 27 4.72 2.15 6.78
C GLU A 27 5.98 1.43 6.28
N HIS A 28 6.00 1.05 5.00
CA HIS A 28 7.16 0.42 4.37
C HIS A 28 8.13 1.44 3.75
N SER A 29 7.84 2.74 3.83
CA SER A 29 8.76 3.76 3.34
C SER A 29 9.99 3.88 4.26
N LYS A 30 11.15 4.07 3.63
CA LYS A 30 12.40 4.27 4.38
C LYS A 30 12.30 5.50 5.28
N GLY A 31 12.55 5.32 6.58
CA GLY A 31 12.50 6.39 7.56
C GLY A 31 11.12 6.68 8.15
N TYR A 32 10.07 5.91 7.80
CA TYR A 32 8.74 6.11 8.37
C TYR A 32 8.73 6.13 9.90
N ASN A 33 9.35 5.15 10.54
CA ASN A 33 9.40 5.05 12.00
C ASN A 33 10.42 5.99 12.66
N GLU A 34 11.38 6.49 11.89
CA GLU A 34 12.47 7.35 12.37
C GLU A 34 12.23 8.83 12.07
N GLY A 35 11.27 9.14 11.19
CA GLY A 35 10.96 10.50 10.77
C GLY A 35 10.05 11.25 11.73
N PRO A 36 10.07 12.60 11.69
CA PRO A 36 9.27 13.45 12.56
C PRO A 36 7.79 13.53 12.17
N VAL A 37 7.39 13.04 11.00
CA VAL A 37 5.99 12.99 10.56
C VAL A 37 5.39 11.65 10.96
N LYS A 38 4.29 11.70 11.70
CA LYS A 38 3.53 10.53 12.13
C LYS A 38 2.17 10.52 11.45
N PHE A 39 1.78 9.37 10.92
CA PHE A 39 0.50 9.20 10.23
C PHE A 39 -0.43 8.35 11.07
N TYR A 40 -1.70 8.77 11.15
CA TYR A 40 -2.75 8.09 11.92
C TYR A 40 -3.98 7.95 11.04
N LEU A 41 -4.50 6.74 10.95
CA LEU A 41 -5.72 6.43 10.22
C LEU A 41 -6.88 6.35 11.20
N HIS A 42 -7.95 7.08 10.89
CA HIS A 42 -9.16 7.11 11.69
C HIS A 42 -10.37 6.76 10.81
N PRO A 43 -11.05 5.65 11.06
CA PRO A 43 -12.41 5.49 10.57
C PRO A 43 -13.28 6.58 11.20
N TRP A 44 -14.02 7.32 10.37
CA TRP A 44 -14.79 8.45 10.83
C TRP A 44 -16.13 8.46 10.11
N ASP A 45 -17.21 8.34 10.87
CA ASP A 45 -18.55 8.35 10.32
C ASP A 45 -18.93 9.78 9.92
N TYR A 46 -18.77 10.08 8.65
CA TYR A 46 -19.21 11.34 8.04
C TYR A 46 -19.48 11.13 6.55
N GLU A 47 -20.45 11.87 6.04
CA GLU A 47 -20.52 12.19 4.63
C GLU A 47 -20.40 13.70 4.43
N PRO A 48 -19.55 14.19 3.52
CA PRO A 48 -19.55 15.59 3.15
C PRO A 48 -20.90 15.87 2.47
N HIS A 49 -21.81 16.49 3.22
CA HIS A 49 -23.09 16.91 2.68
C HIS A 49 -22.95 18.24 1.94
N ALA A 50 -23.42 18.28 0.70
CA ALA A 50 -23.94 19.53 0.17
C ALA A 50 -25.00 20.04 1.19
N GLY A 51 -24.84 21.26 1.69
CA GLY A 51 -25.82 21.85 2.59
C GLY A 51 -27.21 21.59 2.02
N LYS A 52 -28.21 21.33 2.89
CA LYS A 52 -29.59 21.06 2.52
C LYS A 52 -30.03 22.00 1.40
N LEU A 53 -29.86 21.56 0.16
CA LEU A 53 -30.61 22.11 -0.94
C LEU A 53 -31.98 21.45 -0.84
N GLU A 54 -33.02 22.27 -0.70
CA GLU A 54 -34.40 21.88 -0.66
C GLU A 54 -34.68 20.83 -1.75
N GLU A 55 -35.46 19.83 -1.37
CA GLU A 55 -35.92 18.75 -2.25
C GLU A 55 -36.88 19.34 -3.30
N ASP A 56 -36.39 20.07 -4.28
CA ASP A 56 -37.19 20.45 -5.44
C ASP A 56 -36.43 20.03 -6.70
N ASP A 57 -37.18 19.22 -7.49
CA ASP A 57 -36.91 18.80 -8.87
C ASP A 57 -35.79 17.76 -9.10
N VAL A 58 -36.08 16.52 -8.72
CA VAL A 58 -35.50 15.35 -9.37
C VAL A 58 -36.32 15.03 -10.63
N GLU A 59 -35.94 15.58 -11.79
CA GLU A 59 -36.33 14.97 -13.05
C GLU A 59 -35.58 13.62 -13.14
N GLU A 60 -36.38 12.54 -13.11
CA GLU A 60 -35.90 11.18 -13.40
C GLU A 60 -35.43 11.14 -14.87
N GLU A 61 -34.12 11.29 -15.11
CA GLU A 61 -33.58 10.89 -16.40
C GLU A 61 -33.63 9.36 -16.51
N GLU A 62 -34.43 8.88 -17.48
CA GLU A 62 -34.48 7.47 -17.86
C GLU A 62 -33.10 6.90 -18.10
N PRO A 63 -32.84 5.64 -17.70
CA PRO A 63 -31.54 5.01 -17.86
C PRO A 63 -31.22 4.87 -19.35
N ARG A 64 -30.22 5.65 -19.81
CA ARG A 64 -29.67 5.45 -21.16
C ARG A 64 -29.08 4.05 -21.25
N ARG A 65 -29.57 3.31 -22.26
CA ARG A 65 -29.14 1.96 -22.61
C ARG A 65 -27.63 1.85 -22.58
N THR A 66 -27.14 0.93 -21.78
CA THR A 66 -25.79 0.42 -21.79
C THR A 66 -25.41 0.00 -23.21
N ILE A 67 -24.51 0.74 -23.82
CA ILE A 67 -23.79 0.23 -24.99
C ILE A 67 -22.77 -0.77 -24.44
N ASP A 68 -23.01 -2.02 -24.78
CA ASP A 68 -22.14 -3.15 -24.53
C ASP A 68 -20.86 -2.97 -25.37
N THR A 69 -19.89 -2.28 -24.83
CA THR A 69 -18.53 -2.25 -25.35
C THR A 69 -17.70 -3.14 -24.44
N GLN A 70 -17.78 -4.44 -24.69
CA GLN A 70 -16.69 -5.36 -24.44
C GLN A 70 -15.49 -4.93 -25.31
N SER A 71 -14.82 -3.88 -24.94
CA SER A 71 -13.42 -3.74 -25.30
C SER A 71 -12.62 -4.47 -24.22
N GLU A 72 -12.27 -5.70 -24.52
CA GLU A 72 -11.16 -6.40 -23.91
C GLU A 72 -9.90 -5.55 -24.11
N ILE A 73 -9.70 -4.56 -23.25
CA ILE A 73 -8.40 -3.96 -23.07
C ILE A 73 -7.67 -4.91 -22.12
N MET A 74 -7.10 -5.96 -22.70
CA MET A 74 -6.06 -6.75 -22.08
C MET A 74 -4.85 -5.84 -21.83
N TYR A 75 -4.87 -5.10 -20.75
CA TYR A 75 -3.64 -4.64 -20.16
C TYR A 75 -3.06 -5.78 -19.33
N SER A 76 -2.19 -6.58 -19.94
CA SER A 76 -1.25 -7.41 -19.19
C SER A 76 -0.22 -6.46 -18.55
N ILE A 77 -0.62 -5.77 -17.51
CA ILE A 77 0.30 -4.98 -16.71
C ILE A 77 0.87 -5.93 -15.68
N ASP A 78 2.08 -6.36 -15.92
CA ASP A 78 2.88 -7.09 -14.96
C ASP A 78 3.41 -6.11 -13.91
N VAL A 79 2.75 -6.06 -12.78
CA VAL A 79 2.94 -5.09 -11.71
C VAL A 79 3.72 -5.72 -10.57
N ASP A 80 4.66 -4.97 -10.01
CA ASP A 80 5.35 -5.30 -8.76
C ASP A 80 4.32 -5.63 -7.65
N TYR A 81 4.71 -6.49 -6.76
CA TYR A 81 3.84 -7.21 -5.85
C TYR A 81 2.96 -6.39 -4.91
N SER A 82 3.46 -5.35 -4.28
CA SER A 82 2.60 -4.49 -3.48
C SER A 82 1.53 -3.83 -4.35
N ALA A 83 1.89 -3.45 -5.58
CA ALA A 83 0.96 -2.88 -6.53
C ALA A 83 0.01 -3.93 -7.16
N ARG A 84 0.44 -5.19 -7.37
CA ARG A 84 -0.42 -6.28 -7.89
C ARG A 84 -1.41 -6.82 -6.88
N ASP A 85 -1.01 -7.00 -5.63
CA ASP A 85 -1.97 -7.37 -4.60
C ASP A 85 -2.97 -6.25 -4.35
N LEU A 86 -2.53 -5.02 -4.48
CA LEU A 86 -3.38 -3.85 -4.45
C LEU A 86 -4.34 -3.87 -5.65
N ILE A 87 -3.87 -4.13 -6.87
CA ILE A 87 -4.70 -4.24 -8.07
C ILE A 87 -5.57 -5.49 -8.05
N ARG A 88 -5.08 -6.64 -7.51
CA ARG A 88 -5.90 -7.85 -7.36
C ARG A 88 -7.00 -7.64 -6.33
N LYS A 89 -6.69 -7.06 -5.17
CA LYS A 89 -7.69 -6.65 -4.19
C LYS A 89 -8.68 -5.65 -4.78
N PHE A 90 -8.24 -4.81 -5.71
CA PHE A 90 -9.10 -3.94 -6.49
C PHE A 90 -10.05 -4.70 -7.41
N ARG A 91 -9.55 -5.68 -8.17
CA ARG A 91 -10.39 -6.52 -9.02
C ARG A 91 -11.32 -7.45 -8.21
N GLU A 92 -10.86 -7.91 -7.05
CA GLU A 92 -11.67 -8.68 -6.12
C GLU A 92 -12.67 -7.79 -5.36
N ALA A 93 -12.34 -6.51 -5.14
CA ALA A 93 -13.24 -5.48 -4.60
C ALA A 93 -14.20 -4.90 -5.65
N GLU A 94 -14.04 -5.21 -6.94
CA GLU A 94 -15.09 -4.95 -7.96
C GLU A 94 -16.41 -5.68 -7.67
N VAL A 95 -16.41 -6.58 -6.69
CA VAL A 95 -17.63 -7.14 -6.08
C VAL A 95 -18.12 -6.27 -4.90
N THR A 96 -17.43 -5.18 -4.56
CA THR A 96 -17.95 -4.19 -3.61
C THR A 96 -19.18 -3.52 -4.22
N PRO A 97 -20.23 -3.29 -3.42
CA PRO A 97 -21.47 -2.69 -3.93
C PRO A 97 -21.12 -1.43 -4.72
N ALA A 98 -21.59 -1.35 -5.93
CA ALA A 98 -21.38 -0.23 -6.82
C ALA A 98 -21.53 1.06 -6.00
N LEU A 99 -20.45 1.84 -5.90
CA LEU A 99 -20.57 3.20 -5.37
C LEU A 99 -21.74 3.84 -6.11
N PRO A 100 -22.69 4.47 -5.45
CA PRO A 100 -23.88 4.99 -6.10
C PRO A 100 -23.42 5.85 -7.28
N ILE A 101 -23.68 5.33 -8.48
CA ILE A 101 -23.40 6.01 -9.74
C ILE A 101 -24.19 7.31 -9.68
N GLY A 102 -23.49 8.45 -9.64
CA GLY A 102 -24.12 9.73 -9.82
C GLY A 102 -24.37 10.58 -8.58
N LYS A 103 -23.51 10.57 -7.55
CA LYS A 103 -23.54 11.73 -6.62
C LYS A 103 -23.24 12.99 -7.43
N ARG A 104 -24.22 13.91 -7.50
CA ARG A 104 -24.08 15.23 -8.16
C ARG A 104 -22.79 15.89 -7.67
N LYS A 105 -21.98 16.36 -8.62
CA LYS A 105 -20.79 17.16 -8.26
C LYS A 105 -21.22 18.40 -7.50
N ILE A 106 -20.57 18.67 -6.38
CA ILE A 106 -20.82 19.85 -5.55
C ILE A 106 -19.75 20.91 -5.83
N PRO A 107 -20.05 22.20 -5.62
CA PRO A 107 -19.05 23.26 -5.71
C PRO A 107 -17.87 22.98 -4.79
N VAL A 108 -16.65 23.19 -5.30
CA VAL A 108 -15.44 22.90 -4.52
C VAL A 108 -15.39 23.64 -3.17
N ASN A 109 -15.88 24.89 -3.15
CA ASN A 109 -15.91 25.67 -1.92
C ASN A 109 -16.84 25.06 -0.84
N GLU A 110 -17.99 24.53 -1.24
CA GLU A 110 -18.91 23.83 -0.33
C GLU A 110 -18.26 22.55 0.22
N LEU A 111 -17.57 21.80 -0.65
CA LEU A 111 -16.84 20.62 -0.22
C LEU A 111 -15.72 20.96 0.76
N LEU A 112 -14.96 22.03 0.53
CA LEU A 112 -13.91 22.51 1.43
C LEU A 112 -14.47 22.97 2.78
N GLU A 113 -15.60 23.68 2.79
CA GLU A 113 -16.27 24.06 4.03
C GLU A 113 -16.76 22.85 4.82
N SER A 114 -17.33 21.85 4.15
CA SER A 114 -17.69 20.57 4.80
C SER A 114 -16.47 19.90 5.43
N CYS A 115 -15.33 19.87 4.73
CA CYS A 115 -14.10 19.31 5.26
C CYS A 115 -13.60 20.05 6.52
N LYS A 116 -13.73 21.39 6.56
CA LYS A 116 -13.38 22.18 7.75
C LYS A 116 -14.25 21.82 8.95
N VAL A 117 -15.56 21.65 8.73
CA VAL A 117 -16.50 21.26 9.80
C VAL A 117 -16.12 19.87 10.32
N ILE A 118 -15.97 18.89 9.44
CA ILE A 118 -15.59 17.51 9.78
C ILE A 118 -14.27 17.50 10.57
N ALA A 119 -13.24 18.18 10.08
CA ALA A 119 -11.95 18.26 10.75
C ALA A 119 -12.01 18.96 12.12
N ARG A 120 -12.87 19.96 12.27
CA ARG A 120 -13.09 20.65 13.56
C ARG A 120 -13.77 19.71 14.55
N ASP A 121 -14.78 18.97 14.14
CA ASP A 121 -15.49 18.02 14.99
C ASP A 121 -14.55 16.88 15.42
N PHE A 122 -13.75 16.36 14.49
CA PHE A 122 -12.73 15.37 14.79
C PHE A 122 -11.73 15.88 15.85
N ARG A 123 -11.17 17.08 15.66
CA ARG A 123 -10.25 17.68 16.63
C ARG A 123 -10.89 17.85 18.00
N LYS A 124 -12.12 18.34 18.04
CA LYS A 124 -12.87 18.53 19.29
C LYS A 124 -13.07 17.23 20.05
N GLN A 125 -13.48 16.17 19.34
CA GLN A 125 -13.73 14.87 19.96
C GLN A 125 -12.45 14.18 20.46
N ASN A 126 -11.33 14.42 19.78
CA ASN A 126 -10.04 13.81 20.11
C ASN A 126 -9.11 14.73 20.94
N GLY A 127 -9.58 15.89 21.36
CA GLY A 127 -8.78 16.84 22.15
C GLY A 127 -7.54 17.40 21.44
N ILE A 128 -7.55 17.44 20.10
CA ILE A 128 -6.42 17.90 19.29
C ILE A 128 -6.47 19.43 19.19
N THR A 129 -5.57 20.10 19.88
CA THR A 129 -5.51 21.57 19.97
C THR A 129 -4.29 22.19 19.29
N GLU A 130 -3.30 21.37 18.91
CA GLU A 130 -2.01 21.84 18.44
C GLU A 130 -2.00 22.13 16.94
N THR A 131 -1.24 23.16 16.55
CA THR A 131 -1.04 23.54 15.14
C THR A 131 -0.19 22.55 14.35
N ASN A 132 0.49 21.63 15.03
CA ASN A 132 1.33 20.60 14.42
C ASN A 132 0.54 19.37 13.95
N ASN A 133 -0.77 19.50 13.83
CA ASN A 133 -1.66 18.42 13.40
C ASN A 133 -2.37 18.80 12.11
N LEU A 134 -2.08 18.07 11.03
CA LEU A 134 -2.85 18.14 9.77
C LEU A 134 -3.96 17.11 9.81
N VAL A 135 -5.17 17.50 9.47
CA VAL A 135 -6.29 16.57 9.22
C VAL A 135 -6.53 16.48 7.72
N ILE A 136 -6.40 15.29 7.17
CA ILE A 136 -6.75 14.97 5.78
C ILE A 136 -8.12 14.32 5.79
N VAL A 137 -9.09 14.98 5.19
CA VAL A 137 -10.45 14.46 4.99
C VAL A 137 -10.48 13.78 3.62
N THR A 138 -10.63 12.45 3.60
CA THR A 138 -10.78 11.73 2.33
C THR A 138 -12.27 11.67 1.97
N THR A 139 -12.61 11.65 0.68
CA THR A 139 -14.00 11.59 0.22
C THR A 139 -14.13 10.95 -1.15
N THR A 140 -15.26 10.30 -1.39
CA THR A 140 -15.68 9.84 -2.73
C THR A 140 -16.51 10.88 -3.47
N GLN A 141 -16.92 11.96 -2.79
CA GLN A 141 -17.76 13.02 -3.36
C GLN A 141 -16.98 13.82 -4.42
N GLY A 142 -17.51 13.89 -5.64
CA GLY A 142 -16.94 14.71 -6.72
C GLY A 142 -17.19 16.20 -6.52
N ASN A 143 -16.30 17.06 -7.05
CA ASN A 143 -16.45 18.49 -7.08
C ASN A 143 -16.48 19.05 -8.51
N THR A 144 -17.08 20.23 -8.68
CA THR A 144 -17.27 20.87 -10.00
C THR A 144 -15.96 21.23 -10.70
N ASN A 145 -14.87 21.44 -9.96
CA ASN A 145 -13.58 21.85 -10.48
C ASN A 145 -12.65 20.66 -10.75
N ASN A 146 -13.10 19.43 -10.48
CA ASN A 146 -12.31 18.21 -10.56
C ASN A 146 -10.99 18.25 -9.76
N PHE A 147 -10.92 19.00 -8.68
CA PHE A 147 -9.75 18.99 -7.80
C PHE A 147 -9.69 17.68 -7.01
N PHE A 148 -8.56 17.00 -7.08
CA PHE A 148 -8.35 15.73 -6.37
C PHE A 148 -7.80 15.92 -4.97
N ALA A 149 -7.10 17.02 -4.73
CA ALA A 149 -6.64 17.38 -3.39
C ALA A 149 -6.41 18.88 -3.28
N GLU A 150 -6.87 19.47 -2.18
CA GLU A 150 -6.73 20.90 -1.90
C GLU A 150 -6.62 21.14 -0.39
N GLY A 151 -5.92 22.22 -0.01
CA GLY A 151 -5.95 22.72 1.35
C GLY A 151 -7.30 23.39 1.65
N ALA A 152 -7.94 22.95 2.71
CA ALA A 152 -9.25 23.49 3.10
C ALA A 152 -9.15 24.63 4.12
N ASP A 153 -8.17 24.59 5.01
CA ASP A 153 -7.98 25.59 6.04
C ASP A 153 -6.48 25.79 6.33
N ILE A 154 -6.09 27.06 6.45
CA ILE A 154 -4.72 27.49 6.72
C ILE A 154 -4.46 27.64 8.22
N ILE A 155 -5.45 28.10 8.97
CA ILE A 155 -5.33 28.41 10.40
C ILE A 155 -5.32 27.12 11.20
N THR A 156 -6.24 26.21 10.87
CA THR A 156 -6.30 24.85 11.41
C THR A 156 -6.00 23.85 10.28
N PRO A 157 -4.73 23.42 10.09
CA PRO A 157 -4.31 22.71 8.89
C PRO A 157 -5.24 21.55 8.55
N THR A 158 -6.01 21.74 7.49
CA THR A 158 -6.98 20.78 6.98
C THR A 158 -6.79 20.64 5.47
N ALA A 159 -6.90 19.43 4.96
CA ALA A 159 -6.83 19.15 3.53
C ALA A 159 -7.94 18.18 3.10
N LEU A 160 -8.37 18.34 1.87
CA LEU A 160 -9.25 17.42 1.16
C LEU A 160 -8.41 16.51 0.27
N VAL A 161 -8.73 15.21 0.25
CA VAL A 161 -8.27 14.28 -0.78
C VAL A 161 -9.48 13.50 -1.33
N GLN A 162 -9.72 13.66 -2.61
CA GLN A 162 -10.87 13.05 -3.29
C GLN A 162 -10.45 11.78 -4.03
N ILE A 163 -11.11 10.67 -3.73
CA ILE A 163 -11.00 9.39 -4.43
C ILE A 163 -12.36 9.09 -5.06
N ASN A 164 -12.64 9.71 -6.18
CA ASN A 164 -13.91 9.55 -6.89
C ASN A 164 -13.90 8.33 -7.84
N HIS A 165 -15.03 8.03 -8.43
CA HIS A 165 -15.21 6.92 -9.36
C HIS A 165 -14.21 6.93 -10.52
N THR A 166 -13.88 8.09 -11.10
CA THR A 166 -12.91 8.21 -12.19
C THR A 166 -11.50 7.79 -11.73
N VAL A 167 -11.10 8.21 -10.53
CA VAL A 167 -9.82 7.78 -9.94
C VAL A 167 -9.82 6.28 -9.66
N MET A 168 -10.96 5.75 -9.24
CA MET A 168 -11.11 4.32 -8.96
C MET A 168 -10.99 3.47 -10.23
N GLN A 169 -11.57 3.91 -11.35
CA GLN A 169 -11.57 3.15 -12.61
C GLN A 169 -10.27 3.31 -13.41
N GLU A 170 -9.73 4.50 -13.50
CA GLU A 170 -8.66 4.83 -14.43
C GLU A 170 -7.32 5.10 -13.75
N GLY A 171 -7.34 5.30 -12.44
CA GLY A 171 -6.15 5.61 -11.64
C GLY A 171 -5.69 4.43 -10.80
N ASN A 172 -4.65 4.69 -10.03
CA ASN A 172 -4.23 3.84 -8.94
C ASN A 172 -4.51 4.58 -7.63
N PRO A 173 -5.71 4.40 -7.04
CA PRO A 173 -6.17 5.22 -5.92
C PRO A 173 -5.29 5.08 -4.68
N HIS A 174 -4.66 3.92 -4.43
CA HIS A 174 -3.75 3.77 -3.29
C HIS A 174 -2.49 4.59 -3.47
N LEU A 175 -1.87 4.53 -4.65
CA LEU A 175 -0.68 5.34 -4.95
C LEU A 175 -1.01 6.82 -4.94
N LEU A 176 -2.17 7.20 -5.47
CA LEU A 176 -2.63 8.58 -5.43
C LEU A 176 -2.87 9.06 -4.00
N LEU A 177 -3.54 8.24 -3.18
CA LEU A 177 -3.77 8.57 -1.78
C LEU A 177 -2.44 8.66 -1.02
N THR A 178 -1.54 7.69 -1.19
CA THR A 178 -0.19 7.73 -0.61
C THR A 178 0.58 8.98 -1.02
N TYR A 179 0.51 9.33 -2.31
CA TYR A 179 1.12 10.55 -2.83
C TYR A 179 0.59 11.80 -2.12
N TYR A 180 -0.73 11.93 -1.98
CA TYR A 180 -1.31 13.10 -1.32
C TYR A 180 -1.11 13.09 0.19
N MET A 181 -1.07 11.93 0.84
CA MET A 181 -0.66 11.83 2.25
C MET A 181 0.72 12.44 2.49
N ALA A 182 1.65 12.29 1.53
CA ALA A 182 2.98 12.92 1.62
C ALA A 182 3.01 14.37 1.15
N ALA A 183 2.18 14.75 0.16
CA ALA A 183 2.17 16.09 -0.42
C ALA A 183 1.47 17.13 0.49
N MET A 184 0.35 16.76 1.13
CA MET A 184 -0.44 17.68 1.93
C MET A 184 0.30 18.24 3.15
N PRO A 185 1.09 17.46 3.93
CA PRO A 185 1.91 18.02 5.00
C PRO A 185 2.92 19.07 4.49
N LEU A 186 3.56 18.83 3.35
CA LEU A 186 4.49 19.80 2.76
C LEU A 186 3.78 21.06 2.29
N LYS A 187 2.57 20.92 1.73
CA LYS A 187 1.74 22.06 1.34
C LYS A 187 1.35 22.87 2.58
N ALA A 188 0.86 22.22 3.62
CA ALA A 188 0.46 22.89 4.86
C ALA A 188 1.62 23.62 5.56
N LEU A 189 2.82 23.05 5.54
CA LEU A 189 3.99 23.62 6.21
C LEU A 189 4.71 24.70 5.39
N GLY A 190 4.78 24.56 4.08
CA GLY A 190 5.65 25.38 3.25
C GLY A 190 4.96 26.21 2.17
N PHE A 191 3.70 25.94 1.87
CA PHE A 191 2.95 26.61 0.80
C PHE A 191 1.59 27.11 1.31
N ASN A 192 1.55 27.49 2.56
CA ASN A 192 0.34 27.89 3.26
C ASN A 192 -0.03 29.35 2.90
N ASP A 193 -0.68 29.53 1.75
CA ASP A 193 -1.09 30.84 1.24
C ASP A 193 -2.46 30.72 0.55
N PRO A 194 -3.42 31.63 0.83
CA PRO A 194 -4.72 31.64 0.19
C PRO A 194 -4.65 31.72 -1.35
N ASP A 195 -3.59 32.34 -1.88
CA ASP A 195 -3.34 32.48 -3.31
C ASP A 195 -2.34 31.41 -3.84
N TYR A 196 -2.41 30.21 -3.25
CA TYR A 196 -1.51 29.10 -3.58
C TYR A 196 -1.38 28.83 -5.08
N ILE A 197 -2.52 28.83 -5.78
CA ILE A 197 -2.55 28.50 -7.22
C ILE A 197 -1.71 29.48 -8.04
N ASN A 198 -1.80 30.76 -7.78
CA ASN A 198 -1.06 31.77 -8.55
C ASN A 198 0.41 31.87 -8.11
N LYS A 199 0.69 31.65 -6.82
CA LYS A 199 2.05 31.82 -6.29
C LYS A 199 2.95 30.61 -6.46
N TYR A 200 2.43 29.42 -6.28
CA TYR A 200 3.23 28.22 -6.10
C TYR A 200 2.92 27.09 -7.09
N ALA A 201 1.71 27.06 -7.65
CA ALA A 201 1.35 26.00 -8.57
C ALA A 201 2.09 26.16 -9.91
N HIS A 202 2.61 25.04 -10.42
CA HIS A 202 3.28 25.04 -11.72
C HIS A 202 2.26 24.79 -12.81
N GLN A 203 2.15 25.73 -13.75
CA GLN A 203 1.29 25.60 -14.92
C GLN A 203 1.80 24.52 -15.88
N ASN A 204 3.12 24.35 -15.96
CA ASN A 204 3.76 23.33 -16.76
C ASN A 204 4.20 22.18 -15.88
N THR A 205 3.92 20.96 -16.28
CA THR A 205 4.32 19.73 -15.56
C THR A 205 5.85 19.62 -15.49
N LYS A 206 6.40 19.59 -14.28
CA LYS A 206 7.84 19.47 -13.99
C LYS A 206 8.18 18.21 -13.22
N GLY A 207 7.18 17.38 -12.91
CA GLY A 207 7.33 16.26 -12.00
C GLY A 207 7.39 16.70 -10.52
N CYS A 208 6.74 17.80 -10.18
CA CYS A 208 6.72 18.35 -8.84
C CYS A 208 5.36 18.19 -8.17
N MET A 209 5.37 18.09 -6.83
CA MET A 209 4.13 18.02 -6.05
C MET A 209 3.19 19.22 -6.28
N ASN A 210 3.74 20.36 -6.70
CA ASN A 210 2.99 21.58 -6.96
C ASN A 210 2.56 21.74 -8.44
N ASP A 211 2.77 20.72 -9.30
CA ASP A 211 2.26 20.76 -10.66
C ASP A 211 0.72 20.82 -10.65
N LEU A 212 0.14 21.75 -11.40
CA LEU A 212 -1.29 21.78 -11.62
C LEU A 212 -1.67 20.59 -12.52
N GLY A 213 -2.48 19.70 -12.01
CA GLY A 213 -2.92 18.51 -12.71
C GLY A 213 -4.37 18.22 -12.39
N ALA A 214 -5.21 19.24 -12.57
CA ALA A 214 -6.54 19.24 -11.98
C ALA A 214 -7.61 18.55 -12.83
N GLU A 215 -7.43 18.43 -14.13
CA GLU A 215 -8.57 18.18 -15.03
C GLU A 215 -8.61 16.76 -15.61
N ASP A 216 -7.49 16.00 -15.52
CA ASP A 216 -7.39 14.72 -16.21
C ASP A 216 -6.67 13.67 -15.35
N VAL A 217 -7.19 12.46 -15.33
CA VAL A 217 -6.58 11.29 -14.69
C VAL A 217 -5.18 11.01 -15.24
N TYR A 218 -4.94 11.32 -16.52
CA TYR A 218 -3.61 11.24 -17.11
C TYR A 218 -2.57 12.09 -16.35
N HIS A 219 -2.92 13.29 -15.93
CA HIS A 219 -2.05 14.14 -15.11
C HIS A 219 -1.81 13.54 -13.71
N LEU A 220 -2.78 12.83 -13.14
CA LEU A 220 -2.58 12.13 -11.87
C LEU A 220 -1.59 10.97 -12.00
N ARG A 221 -1.64 10.23 -13.09
CA ARG A 221 -0.64 9.19 -13.39
C ARG A 221 0.75 9.79 -13.55
N ILE A 222 0.88 10.92 -14.25
CA ILE A 222 2.16 11.63 -14.36
C ILE A 222 2.64 12.06 -12.97
N LYS A 223 1.78 12.60 -12.11
CA LYS A 223 2.15 12.99 -10.75
C LYS A 223 2.69 11.83 -9.93
N THR A 224 2.06 10.67 -9.96
CA THR A 224 2.54 9.50 -9.23
C THR A 224 3.84 8.93 -9.80
N LYS A 225 4.02 8.99 -11.14
CA LYS A 225 5.28 8.58 -11.80
C LYS A 225 6.46 9.49 -11.52
N THR A 226 6.20 10.78 -11.41
CA THR A 226 7.26 11.79 -11.28
C THR A 226 7.38 12.34 -9.86
N ALA A 227 6.56 11.87 -8.94
CA ALA A 227 6.42 12.34 -7.56
C ALA A 227 7.76 12.79 -6.95
N ASP A 228 7.99 14.09 -6.85
CA ASP A 228 9.17 14.71 -6.22
C ASP A 228 8.88 16.18 -5.90
N ILE A 229 9.90 16.89 -5.45
CA ILE A 229 9.90 18.33 -5.14
C ILE A 229 10.97 18.98 -6.01
N CYS A 230 10.60 19.89 -6.90
CA CYS A 230 11.57 20.60 -7.75
C CYS A 230 12.45 21.56 -6.94
N GLU A 231 13.58 22.00 -7.49
CA GLU A 231 14.54 22.86 -6.80
C GLU A 231 13.93 24.18 -6.32
N THR A 232 13.02 24.78 -7.09
CA THR A 232 12.31 26.00 -6.70
C THR A 232 11.46 25.75 -5.45
N CYS A 233 10.70 24.65 -5.43
CA CYS A 233 9.87 24.31 -4.27
C CYS A 233 10.70 23.89 -3.05
N LYS A 234 11.83 23.22 -3.23
CA LYS A 234 12.77 22.94 -2.13
C LYS A 234 13.28 24.22 -1.48
N LYS A 235 13.61 25.23 -2.32
CA LYS A 235 14.02 26.53 -1.82
C LYS A 235 12.90 27.19 -1.01
N ILE A 236 11.68 27.21 -1.52
CA ILE A 236 10.50 27.77 -0.80
C ILE A 236 10.30 27.08 0.55
N LEU A 237 10.36 25.73 0.59
CA LEU A 237 10.27 24.98 1.84
C LEU A 237 11.38 25.38 2.83
N SER A 238 12.60 25.57 2.35
CA SER A 238 13.73 26.02 3.17
C SER A 238 13.54 27.46 3.67
N ASP A 239 13.12 28.38 2.80
CA ASP A 239 12.86 29.78 3.13
C ASP A 239 11.73 29.90 4.18
N ASN A 240 10.72 29.02 4.11
CA ASN A 240 9.65 28.90 5.09
C ASN A 240 10.03 28.05 6.32
N LYS A 241 11.32 27.72 6.47
CA LYS A 241 11.90 27.03 7.63
C LYS A 241 11.29 25.64 7.90
N VAL A 242 10.79 24.95 6.87
CA VAL A 242 10.33 23.57 7.02
C VAL A 242 11.55 22.70 7.35
N PRO A 243 11.52 21.93 8.44
CA PRO A 243 12.67 21.12 8.85
C PRO A 243 13.07 20.08 7.78
N TYR A 244 14.36 20.03 7.46
CA TYR A 244 14.89 19.10 6.46
C TYR A 244 14.50 17.63 6.72
N PRO A 245 14.47 17.10 7.96
CA PRO A 245 14.02 15.74 8.22
C PRO A 245 12.58 15.46 7.78
N ILE A 246 11.67 16.45 7.89
CA ILE A 246 10.30 16.35 7.37
C ILE A 246 10.34 16.23 5.84
N ILE A 247 11.08 17.13 5.17
CA ILE A 247 11.22 17.11 3.71
C ILE A 247 11.81 15.76 3.25
N SER A 248 12.85 15.29 3.94
CA SER A 248 13.53 14.03 3.61
C SER A 248 12.62 12.82 3.75
N GLN A 249 11.85 12.73 4.85
CA GLN A 249 10.91 11.64 5.09
C GLN A 249 9.83 11.60 4.00
N LEU A 250 9.19 12.74 3.72
CA LEU A 250 8.09 12.82 2.75
C LEU A 250 8.58 12.59 1.31
N ARG A 251 9.81 13.03 0.97
CA ARG A 251 10.44 12.65 -0.29
C ARG A 251 10.74 11.15 -0.39
N GLY A 252 11.03 10.50 0.72
CA GLY A 252 11.17 9.05 0.77
C GLY A 252 9.88 8.33 0.35
N ILE A 253 8.71 8.83 0.81
CA ILE A 253 7.40 8.33 0.40
C ILE A 253 7.16 8.57 -1.10
N PHE A 254 7.47 9.78 -1.62
CA PHE A 254 7.39 10.05 -3.06
C PHE A 254 8.27 9.09 -3.87
N GLY A 255 9.50 8.83 -3.38
CA GLY A 255 10.41 7.87 -4.02
C GLY A 255 9.83 6.47 -4.09
N LEU A 256 9.12 6.03 -3.05
CA LEU A 256 8.45 4.72 -3.03
C LEU A 256 7.24 4.69 -3.98
N VAL A 257 6.36 5.71 -3.95
CA VAL A 257 5.24 5.85 -4.88
C VAL A 257 5.73 5.79 -6.33
N ARG A 258 6.76 6.55 -6.65
CA ARG A 258 7.37 6.59 -7.99
C ARG A 258 7.94 5.22 -8.38
N LYS A 259 8.68 4.57 -7.48
CA LYS A 259 9.23 3.24 -7.71
C LYS A 259 8.14 2.21 -8.00
N ILE A 260 7.08 2.21 -7.20
CA ILE A 260 5.94 1.31 -7.42
C ILE A 260 5.26 1.62 -8.77
N GLN A 261 5.02 2.90 -9.07
CA GLN A 261 4.36 3.31 -10.31
C GLN A 261 5.19 2.99 -11.56
N ILE A 262 6.52 3.17 -11.51
CA ILE A 262 7.42 2.84 -12.62
C ILE A 262 7.53 1.32 -12.79
N ASN A 263 7.67 0.58 -11.69
CA ASN A 263 7.72 -0.88 -11.74
C ASN A 263 6.45 -1.51 -12.32
N ILE A 264 5.32 -0.80 -12.27
CA ILE A 264 4.10 -1.20 -12.96
C ILE A 264 4.30 -1.23 -14.49
N GLU A 265 5.20 -0.41 -15.04
CA GLU A 265 5.33 -0.21 -16.47
C GLU A 265 6.62 -0.80 -17.09
N ASP A 266 7.70 -0.91 -16.33
CA ASP A 266 9.02 -1.30 -16.86
C ASP A 266 9.40 -2.78 -16.65
N PHE A 267 8.48 -3.62 -16.19
CA PHE A 267 8.77 -4.96 -15.68
C PHE A 267 9.16 -6.04 -16.69
N GLU A 268 9.43 -5.72 -17.92
CA GLU A 268 9.85 -6.73 -18.90
C GLU A 268 11.37 -6.97 -19.00
N GLN A 269 12.25 -6.15 -18.41
CA GLN A 269 13.65 -6.23 -18.83
C GLN A 269 14.73 -6.63 -17.82
N ASP A 270 14.64 -6.35 -16.50
CA ASP A 270 15.75 -6.75 -15.62
C ASP A 270 15.31 -7.03 -14.17
N TRP A 271 14.77 -8.20 -13.99
CA TRP A 271 14.43 -8.70 -12.68
C TRP A 271 15.66 -9.19 -11.92
N THR A 272 16.21 -8.37 -11.04
CA THR A 272 17.15 -8.87 -10.06
C THR A 272 16.38 -9.42 -8.85
N GLN A 273 16.56 -10.72 -8.62
CA GLN A 273 16.00 -11.37 -7.45
C GLN A 273 16.45 -10.64 -6.17
N PRO A 274 15.53 -10.24 -5.26
CA PRO A 274 15.92 -9.56 -4.03
C PRO A 274 16.67 -10.49 -3.09
N ARG A 275 17.52 -9.92 -2.25
CA ARG A 275 18.15 -10.64 -1.15
C ARG A 275 17.11 -11.13 -0.16
N VAL A 276 17.37 -12.27 0.46
CA VAL A 276 16.50 -12.87 1.46
C VAL A 276 17.25 -13.12 2.75
N GLU A 277 16.75 -12.57 3.83
CA GLU A 277 17.21 -12.88 5.18
C GLU A 277 16.25 -13.87 5.85
N ILE A 278 16.78 -15.02 6.23
CA ILE A 278 15.99 -16.08 6.87
C ILE A 278 16.28 -16.11 8.37
N GLY A 279 15.35 -15.57 9.16
CA GLY A 279 15.33 -15.71 10.62
C GLY A 279 14.45 -16.88 11.08
N ALA A 280 14.51 -17.20 12.38
CA ALA A 280 13.77 -18.35 12.94
C ALA A 280 12.22 -18.24 12.79
N LYS A 281 11.67 -17.04 12.63
CA LYS A 281 10.21 -16.81 12.52
C LYS A 281 9.84 -15.81 11.42
N ARG A 282 10.81 -15.33 10.65
CA ARG A 282 10.59 -14.30 9.63
C ARG A 282 11.46 -14.52 8.40
N LEU A 283 10.91 -14.19 7.25
CA LEU A 283 11.65 -13.94 6.01
C LEU A 283 11.69 -12.42 5.80
N GLY A 284 12.88 -11.86 5.66
CA GLY A 284 13.10 -10.47 5.33
C GLY A 284 13.54 -10.34 3.87
N PHE A 285 13.12 -9.29 3.21
CA PHE A 285 13.55 -8.90 1.87
C PHE A 285 14.12 -7.48 1.96
N PRO A 286 15.40 -7.34 2.41
CA PRO A 286 15.95 -6.04 2.78
C PRO A 286 15.98 -5.03 1.63
N ASP A 287 16.13 -5.50 0.40
CA ASP A 287 16.14 -4.62 -0.77
C ASP A 287 14.78 -3.92 -1.00
N ASN A 288 13.70 -4.53 -0.51
CA ASN A 288 12.34 -4.04 -0.65
C ASN A 288 11.73 -3.56 0.68
N GLY A 289 12.44 -3.73 1.79
CA GLY A 289 11.94 -3.41 3.13
C GLY A 289 10.82 -4.33 3.62
N LEU A 290 10.58 -5.46 2.95
CA LEU A 290 9.46 -6.35 3.24
C LEU A 290 9.85 -7.41 4.27
N VAL A 291 8.92 -7.75 5.16
CA VAL A 291 9.08 -8.80 6.15
C VAL A 291 7.83 -9.67 6.23
N LEU A 292 8.04 -10.97 6.13
CA LEU A 292 6.99 -11.98 6.21
C LEU A 292 7.17 -12.84 7.46
N ARG A 293 6.09 -13.08 8.20
CA ARG A 293 6.07 -14.03 9.32
C ARG A 293 5.44 -15.35 8.91
N LEU A 294 6.21 -16.41 9.04
CA LEU A 294 5.75 -17.78 8.90
C LEU A 294 5.54 -18.41 10.28
N SER A 295 4.55 -19.31 10.39
CA SER A 295 4.41 -20.13 11.58
C SER A 295 5.63 -21.08 11.71
N PRO A 296 5.93 -21.60 12.92
CA PRO A 296 7.04 -22.54 13.09
C PRO A 296 7.00 -23.72 12.11
N LYS A 297 5.81 -24.24 11.84
CA LYS A 297 5.57 -25.32 10.88
C LYS A 297 5.89 -24.94 9.43
N GLU A 298 5.41 -23.78 9.00
CA GLU A 298 5.68 -23.24 7.67
C GLU A 298 7.16 -22.91 7.50
N MET A 299 7.76 -22.25 8.49
CA MET A 299 9.17 -21.85 8.43
C MET A 299 10.12 -23.06 8.36
N SER A 300 9.88 -24.09 9.17
CA SER A 300 10.71 -25.29 9.16
C SER A 300 10.65 -26.03 7.85
N VAL A 301 9.46 -26.13 7.25
CA VAL A 301 9.27 -26.70 5.90
C VAL A 301 9.96 -25.85 4.86
N TYR A 302 9.78 -24.53 4.91
CA TYR A 302 10.39 -23.60 3.97
C TYR A 302 11.92 -23.68 3.98
N VAL A 303 12.53 -23.65 5.17
CA VAL A 303 14.00 -23.78 5.33
C VAL A 303 14.51 -25.14 4.89
N LEU A 304 13.74 -26.20 5.11
CA LEU A 304 14.12 -27.51 4.60
C LEU A 304 14.27 -27.52 3.08
N PHE A 305 13.28 -27.00 2.36
CA PHE A 305 13.32 -26.88 0.90
C PHE A 305 14.34 -25.84 0.42
N MET A 306 14.54 -24.77 1.18
CA MET A 306 15.56 -23.77 0.89
C MET A 306 16.99 -24.34 0.94
N LYS A 307 17.23 -25.34 1.81
CA LYS A 307 18.53 -26.00 1.95
C LYS A 307 18.70 -27.26 1.10
N ALA A 308 17.70 -27.59 0.30
CA ALA A 308 17.72 -28.74 -0.61
C ALA A 308 17.83 -28.23 -2.05
N ASP A 309 19.05 -28.02 -2.53
CA ASP A 309 19.31 -27.43 -3.84
C ASP A 309 18.73 -28.26 -4.99
N GLU A 310 18.81 -29.57 -4.87
CA GLU A 310 18.24 -30.52 -5.85
C GLU A 310 16.72 -30.71 -5.69
N GLY A 311 16.13 -30.15 -4.61
CA GLY A 311 14.72 -30.38 -4.26
C GLY A 311 14.50 -31.67 -3.45
N ILE A 312 13.25 -31.87 -3.04
CA ILE A 312 12.81 -33.02 -2.25
C ILE A 312 11.55 -33.63 -2.88
N HIS A 313 11.57 -34.91 -3.13
CA HIS A 313 10.36 -35.65 -3.50
C HIS A 313 9.51 -35.91 -2.26
N HIS A 314 8.19 -35.79 -2.36
CA HIS A 314 7.31 -35.95 -1.20
C HIS A 314 7.41 -37.32 -0.53
N ASN A 315 7.73 -38.39 -1.30
CA ASN A 315 7.97 -39.72 -0.76
C ASN A 315 9.23 -39.81 0.09
N ASP A 316 10.18 -38.91 -0.10
CA ASP A 316 11.46 -38.90 0.61
C ASP A 316 11.43 -38.04 1.89
N MET A 317 10.28 -37.44 2.21
CA MET A 317 10.13 -36.62 3.42
C MET A 317 10.50 -37.38 4.69
N GLY A 318 10.27 -38.68 4.74
CA GLY A 318 10.68 -39.55 5.87
C GLY A 318 12.18 -39.52 6.13
N THR A 319 13.02 -39.47 5.10
CA THR A 319 14.49 -39.39 5.23
C THR A 319 14.94 -38.06 5.82
N HIS A 320 14.14 -37.01 5.65
CA HIS A 320 14.40 -35.67 6.16
C HIS A 320 13.81 -35.39 7.55
N GLN A 321 13.13 -36.37 8.17
CA GLN A 321 12.42 -36.21 9.44
C GLN A 321 13.31 -35.64 10.55
N ARG A 322 14.53 -36.18 10.73
CA ARG A 322 15.48 -35.68 11.76
C ARG A 322 15.87 -34.22 11.54
N LYS A 323 16.14 -33.85 10.25
CA LYS A 323 16.49 -32.48 9.88
C LYS A 323 15.32 -31.54 10.13
N LEU A 324 14.11 -31.96 9.78
CA LEU A 324 12.89 -31.17 9.97
C LEU A 324 12.57 -31.00 11.47
N MET A 325 12.79 -32.03 12.32
CA MET A 325 12.63 -31.92 13.78
C MET A 325 13.56 -30.87 14.36
N ARG A 326 14.82 -30.83 13.93
CA ARG A 326 15.80 -29.80 14.36
C ARG A 326 15.35 -28.40 13.92
N LEU A 327 14.94 -28.23 12.67
CA LEU A 327 14.46 -26.94 12.14
C LEU A 327 13.20 -26.48 12.86
N TYR A 328 12.24 -27.38 13.09
CA TYR A 328 11.02 -27.06 13.80
C TYR A 328 11.30 -26.65 15.26
N GLY A 329 12.19 -27.35 15.95
CA GLY A 329 12.60 -26.99 17.31
C GLY A 329 13.21 -25.60 17.42
N LEU A 330 14.03 -25.18 16.44
CA LEU A 330 14.59 -23.83 16.37
C LEU A 330 13.51 -22.75 16.16
N CYS A 331 12.44 -23.05 15.41
CA CYS A 331 11.35 -22.11 15.18
C CYS A 331 10.35 -22.06 16.35
N TYR A 332 10.20 -23.15 17.10
CA TYR A 332 9.13 -23.35 18.09
C TYR A 332 9.56 -23.05 19.53
N ASN A 333 10.64 -22.36 19.78
CA ASN A 333 11.17 -21.92 21.08
C ASN A 333 10.47 -22.56 22.31
N GLY A 334 10.99 -23.69 22.78
CA GLY A 334 10.53 -24.30 24.03
C GLY A 334 9.39 -25.30 23.90
N GLY A 335 9.12 -25.80 22.71
CA GLY A 335 8.13 -26.87 22.52
C GLY A 335 8.56 -28.20 23.15
N ASP A 336 7.57 -28.91 23.72
CA ASP A 336 7.73 -30.27 24.18
C ASP A 336 8.24 -31.19 23.05
N PRO A 337 9.26 -32.03 23.30
CA PRO A 337 9.83 -32.92 22.28
C PRO A 337 8.81 -33.88 21.66
N ASP A 338 7.79 -34.30 22.39
CA ASP A 338 6.76 -35.20 21.84
C ASP A 338 5.79 -34.46 20.92
N SER A 339 5.49 -33.20 21.20
CA SER A 339 4.72 -32.32 20.34
C SER A 339 5.47 -32.04 19.03
N ILE A 340 6.79 -31.82 19.11
CA ILE A 340 7.66 -31.66 17.92
C ILE A 340 7.62 -32.95 17.09
N ARG A 341 7.81 -34.10 17.71
CA ARG A 341 7.80 -35.42 17.04
C ARG A 341 6.46 -35.67 16.34
N THR A 342 5.35 -35.42 17.03
CA THR A 342 4.00 -35.62 16.48
C THR A 342 3.77 -34.70 15.26
N THR A 343 4.09 -33.42 15.39
CA THR A 343 3.89 -32.45 14.30
C THR A 343 4.75 -32.79 13.08
N VAL A 344 6.03 -33.06 13.29
CA VAL A 344 6.96 -33.42 12.20
C VAL A 344 6.61 -34.81 11.62
N GLY A 345 6.22 -35.77 12.45
CA GLY A 345 5.72 -37.05 11.98
C GLY A 345 4.57 -36.90 10.99
N SER A 346 3.61 -36.04 11.30
CA SER A 346 2.47 -35.76 10.41
C SER A 346 2.86 -35.07 9.09
N LEU A 347 3.99 -34.35 9.04
CA LEU A 347 4.52 -33.73 7.83
C LEU A 347 5.28 -34.72 6.95
N CYS A 348 5.83 -35.75 7.56
CA CYS A 348 6.63 -36.79 6.90
C CYS A 348 5.81 -38.06 6.56
N ASP A 349 4.53 -38.05 6.91
CA ASP A 349 3.65 -39.19 6.66
C ASP A 349 3.29 -39.30 5.18
N ILE A 350 3.84 -40.31 4.54
CA ILE A 350 3.65 -40.60 3.11
C ILE A 350 2.20 -41.06 2.86
N SER A 351 1.59 -41.72 3.82
CA SER A 351 0.20 -42.22 3.69
C SER A 351 -0.83 -41.09 3.78
N ASN A 352 -0.48 -39.99 4.42
CA ASN A 352 -1.32 -38.81 4.57
C ASN A 352 -0.56 -37.49 4.22
N THR A 353 -0.32 -37.29 2.96
CA THR A 353 0.41 -36.13 2.45
C THR A 353 -0.34 -34.79 2.58
N GLY A 354 -1.59 -34.81 3.06
CA GLY A 354 -2.44 -33.63 3.17
C GLY A 354 -1.83 -32.52 4.03
N ASN A 355 -1.18 -32.88 5.14
CA ASN A 355 -0.55 -31.91 6.05
C ASN A 355 0.63 -31.17 5.41
N LEU A 356 1.50 -31.87 4.71
CA LEU A 356 2.63 -31.27 4.00
C LEU A 356 2.12 -30.36 2.87
N ARG A 357 1.18 -30.85 2.06
CA ARG A 357 0.56 -30.10 0.96
C ARG A 357 -0.07 -28.81 1.43
N GLN A 358 -0.87 -28.88 2.52
CA GLN A 358 -1.51 -27.70 3.09
C GLN A 358 -0.48 -26.72 3.66
N THR A 359 0.59 -27.21 4.29
CA THR A 359 1.65 -26.36 4.84
C THR A 359 2.39 -25.62 3.76
N ILE A 360 2.74 -26.31 2.66
CA ILE A 360 3.38 -25.68 1.47
C ILE A 360 2.44 -24.65 0.86
N ALA A 361 1.16 -24.99 0.67
CA ALA A 361 0.18 -24.06 0.12
C ALA A 361 0.03 -22.79 0.96
N LYS A 362 -0.07 -22.92 2.29
CA LYS A 362 -0.14 -21.77 3.21
C LYS A 362 1.13 -20.93 3.18
N CYS A 363 2.30 -21.58 3.15
CA CYS A 363 3.59 -20.89 3.02
C CYS A 363 3.64 -20.09 1.72
N ASN A 364 3.37 -20.74 0.59
CA ASN A 364 3.38 -20.09 -0.73
C ASN A 364 2.35 -18.97 -0.81
N ALA A 365 1.15 -19.13 -0.25
CA ALA A 365 0.13 -18.09 -0.22
C ALA A 365 0.60 -16.84 0.55
N LYS A 366 1.27 -17.03 1.68
CA LYS A 366 1.85 -15.91 2.45
C LYS A 366 2.99 -15.22 1.71
N ILE A 367 3.87 -15.99 1.06
CA ILE A 367 4.95 -15.45 0.24
C ILE A 367 4.36 -14.69 -0.94
N LYS A 368 3.38 -15.26 -1.63
CA LYS A 368 2.64 -14.59 -2.68
C LYS A 368 1.98 -13.32 -2.17
N LYS A 369 1.35 -13.35 -1.00
CA LYS A 369 0.72 -12.19 -0.39
C LYS A 369 1.71 -11.07 -0.09
N VAL A 370 2.96 -11.33 0.25
CA VAL A 370 3.99 -10.32 0.56
C VAL A 370 4.82 -9.93 -0.66
N LEU A 371 5.14 -10.81 -1.58
CA LEU A 371 5.97 -10.55 -2.75
C LEU A 371 5.23 -10.43 -4.09
N GLY A 372 4.06 -11.02 -4.29
CA GLY A 372 3.25 -11.03 -5.48
C GLY A 372 3.50 -12.11 -6.49
N GLU A 373 2.74 -12.02 -7.55
CA GLU A 373 2.69 -13.09 -8.53
C GLU A 373 4.05 -13.28 -9.22
N GLU A 374 4.79 -12.20 -9.48
CA GLU A 374 6.06 -12.31 -10.22
C GLU A 374 7.27 -12.46 -9.28
N MET A 375 7.43 -11.54 -8.31
CA MET A 375 8.56 -11.55 -7.38
C MET A 375 8.58 -12.80 -6.50
N CYS A 376 7.42 -13.37 -6.21
CA CYS A 376 7.35 -14.57 -5.42
C CYS A 376 7.87 -15.83 -6.15
N LYS A 377 7.83 -15.87 -7.49
CA LYS A 377 8.13 -17.08 -8.28
C LYS A 377 9.43 -17.79 -7.87
N PRO A 378 10.57 -17.11 -7.72
CA PRO A 378 11.81 -17.76 -7.29
C PRO A 378 11.75 -18.33 -5.87
N PHE A 379 10.91 -17.78 -5.01
CA PHE A 379 10.84 -18.11 -3.58
C PHE A 379 9.74 -19.11 -3.22
N LEU A 380 8.91 -19.50 -4.17
CA LEU A 380 7.88 -20.50 -3.92
C LEU A 380 8.46 -21.92 -3.88
N ILE A 381 7.92 -22.75 -3.01
CA ILE A 381 8.14 -24.19 -3.08
C ILE A 381 7.35 -24.71 -4.29
N GLY A 382 8.02 -24.80 -5.44
CA GLY A 382 7.45 -25.18 -6.73
C GLY A 382 7.62 -26.68 -7.04
N GLY A 383 6.97 -27.10 -8.12
CA GLY A 383 6.93 -28.50 -8.61
C GLY A 383 5.53 -29.09 -8.51
N ASN A 384 5.14 -29.91 -9.50
CA ASN A 384 3.89 -30.64 -9.48
C ASN A 384 3.84 -31.69 -8.37
N TRP A 385 2.64 -32.17 -8.03
CA TRP A 385 2.51 -33.23 -7.07
C TRP A 385 2.97 -34.55 -7.75
N GLY A 386 3.87 -35.28 -7.09
CA GLY A 386 4.52 -36.46 -7.68
C GLY A 386 5.89 -36.17 -8.29
N GLU A 387 6.30 -34.93 -8.38
CA GLU A 387 7.62 -34.48 -8.83
C GLU A 387 8.47 -33.94 -7.69
N LEU A 388 9.74 -33.67 -7.96
CA LEU A 388 10.64 -32.97 -7.06
C LEU A 388 10.13 -31.54 -6.81
N LYS A 389 10.02 -31.19 -5.54
CA LYS A 389 9.70 -29.82 -5.13
C LYS A 389 10.96 -29.09 -4.72
N SER A 390 11.13 -27.88 -5.24
CA SER A 390 12.30 -27.05 -4.96
C SER A 390 11.93 -25.58 -4.89
N ILE A 391 12.80 -24.81 -4.30
CA ILE A 391 12.79 -23.34 -4.36
C ILE A 391 13.89 -22.93 -5.32
N LYS A 392 13.55 -22.14 -6.34
CA LYS A 392 14.46 -21.81 -7.46
C LYS A 392 15.23 -20.48 -7.27
N CYS A 393 15.23 -19.92 -6.07
CA CYS A 393 15.95 -18.69 -5.83
C CYS A 393 17.46 -18.87 -5.94
N ASP A 394 18.16 -17.81 -6.31
CA ASP A 394 19.63 -17.75 -6.25
C ASP A 394 20.09 -17.82 -4.80
N ARG A 395 20.82 -18.88 -4.47
CA ARG A 395 21.30 -19.14 -3.10
C ARG A 395 22.35 -18.14 -2.63
N THR A 396 23.05 -17.47 -3.52
CA THR A 396 24.03 -16.43 -3.17
C THR A 396 23.36 -15.19 -2.57
N LEU A 397 22.05 -15.01 -2.82
CA LEU A 397 21.25 -13.91 -2.28
C LEU A 397 20.50 -14.28 -0.99
N VAL A 398 20.74 -15.50 -0.45
CA VAL A 398 20.06 -15.99 0.77
C VAL A 398 21.00 -15.93 1.96
N GLU A 399 20.64 -15.14 2.95
CA GLU A 399 21.35 -15.04 4.22
C GLU A 399 20.56 -15.68 5.35
N PHE A 400 21.18 -16.59 6.08
CA PHE A 400 20.61 -17.18 7.28
C PHE A 400 21.09 -16.42 8.51
N SER A 401 20.16 -16.00 9.37
CA SER A 401 20.55 -15.40 10.65
C SER A 401 21.30 -16.39 11.54
N ASN A 402 22.12 -15.89 12.45
CA ASN A 402 22.90 -16.71 13.40
C ASN A 402 22.03 -17.64 14.29
N SER A 403 20.71 -17.39 14.36
CA SER A 403 19.76 -18.21 15.11
C SER A 403 19.62 -19.65 14.59
N TRP A 404 20.10 -19.95 13.38
CA TRP A 404 19.98 -21.29 12.78
C TRP A 404 21.13 -22.23 13.17
N GLY A 405 22.24 -21.73 13.72
CA GLY A 405 23.37 -22.52 14.22
C GLY A 405 24.01 -23.42 13.14
N PHE A 406 24.13 -22.88 11.91
CA PHE A 406 24.79 -23.57 10.78
C PHE A 406 26.09 -22.86 10.45
#